data_f61db8229835b95307928f49819cdc23
#
_entry.id   f61db8229835b95307928f49819cdc23
#
_cell.length_a   1.000
_cell.length_b   1.000
_cell.length_c   1.000
_cell.angle_alpha   90.00
_cell.angle_beta   90.00
_cell.angle_gamma   90.00
#
_symmetry.space_group_name_H-M   'P 1'
#
loop_
_entity.id
_entity.type
_entity.pdbx_description
1 polymer ?
#
loop_
_entity_poly.entity_id
_entity_poly.type
_entity_poly.pdbx_seq_one_letter_code
_entity_poly.pdbx_strand_id
1 'polypeptide(L)'
;MLFVFLSICCSVIVSVMLKLARRYHIDVYQAVTWNYSMAILLTWFFYRPSLTNLSQSPVYNYIALGVLFPALFIVMATSVRKAGIVRTDVAQRFSLFIPIIAAFLLFGEASTPVKIIGIILAFIAILCSIPWQKSRGRVNSSKEAEKGSWVYLLIVFLGFGVIDVLLKQITKVNNVPFTTAIFVIFILAFALSFIGLIYQVATKKMRFSWPHILIGWVLGLFNFGNILFYLKAHKALANNPSSVFSSMNIGVIVVGALIGMIIFKEKLSTLNKIGLLVAVLAIVVIYFPQTLGFLHL
;
A
#
# COMPACT_ATOMS: atom_id res chain seq x y z
N MET A 1 3.70 13.10 12.36
CA MET A 1 4.34 13.43 11.06
C MET A 1 5.52 12.53 10.72
N LEU A 2 6.51 12.38 11.61
CA LEU A 2 7.72 11.58 11.34
C LEU A 2 7.39 10.14 10.87
N PHE A 3 6.49 9.45 11.54
CA PHE A 3 6.13 8.07 11.17
C PHE A 3 5.46 7.96 9.80
N VAL A 4 4.60 8.94 9.42
CA VAL A 4 4.01 9.01 8.08
C VAL A 4 5.11 9.17 7.04
N PHE A 5 6.03 10.11 7.25
CA PHE A 5 7.16 10.34 6.35
C PHE A 5 8.05 9.10 6.17
N LEU A 6 8.44 8.45 7.28
CA LEU A 6 9.24 7.22 7.24
C LEU A 6 8.52 6.09 6.50
N SER A 7 7.21 5.94 6.72
CA SER A 7 6.41 4.96 6.01
C SER A 7 6.36 5.25 4.51
N ILE A 8 6.17 6.51 4.11
CA ILE A 8 6.21 6.94 2.70
C ILE A 8 7.55 6.59 2.06
N CYS A 9 8.66 6.93 2.70
CA CYS A 9 9.99 6.61 2.18
C CYS A 9 10.17 5.11 1.97
N CYS A 10 9.82 4.30 2.97
CA CYS A 10 9.87 2.84 2.85
C CYS A 10 8.98 2.32 1.71
N SER A 11 7.74 2.80 1.60
CA SER A 11 6.80 2.42 0.56
C SER A 11 7.31 2.74 -0.85
N VAL A 12 7.92 3.91 -1.02
CA VAL A 12 8.49 4.31 -2.32
C VAL A 12 9.70 3.46 -2.68
N ILE A 13 10.56 3.14 -1.71
CA ILE A 13 11.69 2.21 -1.93
C ILE A 13 11.18 0.84 -2.37
N VAL A 14 10.15 0.30 -1.70
CA VAL A 14 9.48 -0.96 -2.11
C VAL A 14 8.98 -0.87 -3.55
N SER A 15 8.31 0.23 -3.92
CA SER A 15 7.78 0.44 -5.27
C SER A 15 8.90 0.50 -6.32
N VAL A 16 10.00 1.18 -6.00
CA VAL A 16 11.21 1.25 -6.86
C VAL A 16 11.83 -0.14 -7.02
N MET A 17 11.98 -0.88 -5.93
CA MET A 17 12.52 -2.25 -5.96
C MET A 17 11.67 -3.18 -6.81
N LEU A 18 10.34 -3.12 -6.69
CA LEU A 18 9.43 -3.92 -7.52
C LEU A 18 9.50 -3.52 -9.01
N LYS A 19 9.71 -2.23 -9.30
CA LYS A 19 9.94 -1.77 -10.68
C LYS A 19 11.26 -2.29 -11.25
N LEU A 20 12.33 -2.26 -10.46
CA LEU A 20 13.63 -2.83 -10.84
C LEU A 20 13.56 -4.34 -10.97
N ALA A 21 12.87 -5.05 -10.06
CA ALA A 21 12.67 -6.48 -10.13
C ALA A 21 12.09 -6.93 -11.49
N ARG A 22 11.11 -6.19 -12.00
CA ARG A 22 10.55 -6.44 -13.35
C ARG A 22 11.58 -6.22 -14.45
N ARG A 23 12.43 -5.18 -14.33
CA ARG A 23 13.46 -4.87 -15.32
C ARG A 23 14.55 -5.94 -15.39
N TYR A 24 14.88 -6.55 -14.24
CA TYR A 24 15.92 -7.59 -14.12
C TYR A 24 15.36 -9.01 -14.17
N HIS A 25 14.10 -9.19 -14.62
CA HIS A 25 13.44 -10.50 -14.73
C HIS A 25 13.42 -11.31 -13.42
N ILE A 26 13.38 -10.61 -12.29
CA ILE A 26 13.25 -11.22 -10.98
C ILE A 26 11.81 -11.68 -10.81
N ASP A 27 11.65 -12.91 -10.35
CA ASP A 27 10.33 -13.43 -10.03
C ASP A 27 9.77 -12.74 -8.78
N VAL A 28 8.76 -11.89 -9.02
CA VAL A 28 8.14 -11.08 -7.96
C VAL A 28 7.45 -11.95 -6.92
N TYR A 29 6.89 -13.12 -7.32
CA TYR A 29 6.23 -14.01 -6.37
C TYR A 29 7.21 -14.59 -5.35
N GLN A 30 8.38 -15.05 -5.80
CA GLN A 30 9.45 -15.51 -4.91
C GLN A 30 9.92 -14.37 -4.00
N ALA A 31 10.22 -13.19 -4.55
CA ALA A 31 10.66 -12.04 -3.77
C ALA A 31 9.66 -11.64 -2.69
N VAL A 32 8.35 -11.65 -3.02
CA VAL A 32 7.27 -11.34 -2.07
C VAL A 32 7.13 -12.43 -0.99
N THR A 33 7.30 -13.70 -1.34
CA THR A 33 7.28 -14.78 -0.35
C THR A 33 8.41 -14.58 0.67
N TRP A 34 9.64 -14.37 0.21
CA TRP A 34 10.80 -14.18 1.09
C TRP A 34 10.77 -12.83 1.84
N ASN A 35 10.08 -11.83 1.34
CA ASN A 35 9.80 -10.60 2.05
C ASN A 35 9.11 -10.84 3.41
N TYR A 36 8.12 -11.74 3.47
CA TYR A 36 7.46 -12.06 4.72
C TYR A 36 8.37 -12.76 5.72
N SER A 37 9.29 -13.63 5.27
CA SER A 37 10.25 -14.27 6.17
C SER A 37 11.17 -13.22 6.84
N MET A 38 11.64 -12.23 6.10
CA MET A 38 12.43 -11.14 6.67
C MET A 38 11.62 -10.28 7.64
N ALA A 39 10.36 -9.99 7.31
CA ALA A 39 9.48 -9.25 8.20
C ALA A 39 9.22 -9.99 9.53
N ILE A 40 9.09 -11.33 9.51
CA ILE A 40 8.99 -12.16 10.70
C ILE A 40 10.27 -12.02 11.54
N LEU A 41 11.45 -12.20 10.93
CA LEU A 41 12.74 -12.10 11.61
C LEU A 41 12.92 -10.73 12.28
N LEU A 42 12.63 -9.65 11.56
CA LEU A 42 12.74 -8.29 12.11
C LEU A 42 11.76 -8.04 13.24
N THR A 43 10.51 -8.50 13.10
CA THR A 43 9.50 -8.34 14.16
C THR A 43 9.92 -9.11 15.40
N TRP A 44 10.40 -10.34 15.25
CA TRP A 44 10.87 -11.16 16.36
C TRP A 44 12.10 -10.54 17.04
N PHE A 45 13.07 -10.11 16.26
CA PHE A 45 14.32 -9.55 16.80
C PHE A 45 14.11 -8.26 17.59
N PHE A 46 13.33 -7.31 17.02
CA PHE A 46 13.16 -5.99 17.64
C PHE A 46 12.08 -5.94 18.71
N TYR A 47 11.05 -6.77 18.63
CA TYR A 47 9.87 -6.63 19.50
C TYR A 47 9.59 -7.83 20.37
N ARG A 48 10.21 -9.00 20.12
CA ARG A 48 10.02 -10.26 20.87
C ARG A 48 8.55 -10.48 21.21
N PRO A 49 7.64 -10.61 20.22
CA PRO A 49 6.21 -10.61 20.44
C PRO A 49 5.79 -11.79 21.32
N SER A 50 5.00 -11.50 22.38
CA SER A 50 4.41 -12.52 23.23
C SER A 50 3.05 -12.97 22.66
N LEU A 51 2.83 -14.27 22.57
CA LEU A 51 1.59 -14.85 22.05
C LEU A 51 0.58 -15.19 23.16
N THR A 52 0.90 -14.91 24.43
CA THR A 52 0.10 -15.34 25.59
C THR A 52 -1.32 -14.80 25.60
N ASN A 53 -1.56 -13.58 25.11
CA ASN A 53 -2.87 -12.94 25.11
C ASN A 53 -3.57 -12.95 23.74
N LEU A 54 -3.12 -13.79 22.82
CA LEU A 54 -3.65 -13.81 21.45
C LEU A 54 -5.14 -14.17 21.39
N SER A 55 -5.63 -14.99 22.33
CA SER A 55 -7.04 -15.37 22.41
C SER A 55 -7.99 -14.21 22.72
N GLN A 56 -7.49 -13.12 23.31
CA GLN A 56 -8.27 -11.92 23.62
C GLN A 56 -8.28 -10.89 22.47
N SER A 57 -7.65 -11.20 21.38
CA SER A 57 -7.52 -10.31 20.23
C SER A 57 -8.47 -10.72 19.10
N PRO A 58 -8.81 -9.79 18.18
CA PRO A 58 -9.62 -10.12 17.03
C PRO A 58 -8.83 -10.96 16.00
N VAL A 59 -8.63 -12.24 16.31
CA VAL A 59 -7.83 -13.19 15.51
C VAL A 59 -8.32 -13.25 14.06
N TYR A 60 -9.63 -13.07 13.83
CA TYR A 60 -10.20 -13.01 12.49
C TYR A 60 -9.59 -11.89 11.62
N ASN A 61 -9.26 -10.73 12.22
CA ASN A 61 -8.57 -9.65 11.48
C ASN A 61 -7.16 -10.06 11.06
N TYR A 62 -6.47 -10.85 11.90
CA TYR A 62 -5.12 -11.31 11.60
C TYR A 62 -5.14 -12.36 10.49
N ILE A 63 -6.11 -13.28 10.55
CA ILE A 63 -6.32 -14.28 9.49
C ILE A 63 -6.69 -13.57 8.18
N ALA A 64 -7.62 -12.62 8.23
CA ALA A 64 -8.02 -11.86 7.04
C ALA A 64 -6.84 -11.15 6.38
N LEU A 65 -6.00 -10.44 7.16
CA LEU A 65 -4.80 -9.77 6.63
C LEU A 65 -3.73 -10.76 6.16
N GLY A 66 -3.53 -11.86 6.88
CA GLY A 66 -2.59 -12.92 6.50
C GLY A 66 -2.93 -13.55 5.15
N VAL A 67 -4.24 -13.66 4.83
CA VAL A 67 -4.73 -14.13 3.52
C VAL A 67 -4.68 -13.02 2.47
N LEU A 68 -5.15 -11.82 2.82
CA LEU A 68 -5.27 -10.70 1.87
C LEU A 68 -3.91 -10.25 1.35
N PHE A 69 -2.87 -10.21 2.17
CA PHE A 69 -1.54 -9.74 1.76
C PHE A 69 -1.00 -10.55 0.56
N PRO A 70 -0.82 -11.87 0.63
CA PRO A 70 -0.35 -12.63 -0.53
C PRO A 70 -1.38 -12.70 -1.66
N ALA A 71 -2.68 -12.81 -1.35
CA ALA A 71 -3.72 -12.89 -2.37
C ALA A 71 -3.78 -11.64 -3.25
N LEU A 72 -3.69 -10.44 -2.66
CA LEU A 72 -3.71 -9.20 -3.43
C LEU A 72 -2.49 -9.02 -4.32
N PHE A 73 -1.32 -9.55 -3.96
CA PHE A 73 -0.19 -9.57 -4.88
C PHE A 73 -0.48 -10.36 -6.15
N ILE A 74 -1.12 -11.53 -6.01
CA ILE A 74 -1.50 -12.38 -7.15
C ILE A 74 -2.57 -11.68 -8.00
N VAL A 75 -3.58 -11.13 -7.35
CA VAL A 75 -4.67 -10.40 -8.03
C VAL A 75 -4.13 -9.18 -8.74
N MET A 76 -3.27 -8.39 -8.11
CA MET A 76 -2.65 -7.21 -8.70
C MET A 76 -1.79 -7.56 -9.92
N ALA A 77 -0.97 -8.61 -9.83
CA ALA A 77 -0.18 -9.08 -10.98
C ALA A 77 -1.08 -9.53 -12.15
N THR A 78 -2.21 -10.19 -11.85
CA THR A 78 -3.19 -10.62 -12.86
C THR A 78 -3.96 -9.44 -13.43
N SER A 79 -4.35 -8.47 -12.59
CA SER A 79 -5.00 -7.22 -13.00
C SER A 79 -4.11 -6.44 -13.97
N VAL A 80 -2.82 -6.30 -13.66
CA VAL A 80 -1.86 -5.63 -14.56
C VAL A 80 -1.76 -6.33 -15.91
N ARG A 81 -1.82 -7.66 -15.94
CA ARG A 81 -1.77 -8.44 -17.20
C ARG A 81 -3.04 -8.31 -18.03
N LYS A 82 -4.23 -8.31 -17.37
CA LYS A 82 -5.54 -8.35 -18.06
C LYS A 82 -6.15 -6.97 -18.30
N ALA A 83 -6.05 -6.06 -17.33
CA ALA A 83 -6.63 -4.73 -17.40
C ALA A 83 -5.61 -3.63 -17.77
N GLY A 84 -4.32 -3.92 -17.61
CA GLY A 84 -3.22 -2.98 -17.84
C GLY A 84 -2.78 -2.25 -16.57
N ILE A 85 -1.52 -1.78 -16.60
CA ILE A 85 -0.84 -1.15 -15.45
C ILE A 85 -1.61 0.09 -14.97
N VAL A 86 -1.97 1.00 -15.89
CA VAL A 86 -2.62 2.27 -15.56
C VAL A 86 -3.94 2.06 -14.85
N ARG A 87 -4.82 1.18 -15.38
CA ARG A 87 -6.12 0.90 -14.77
C ARG A 87 -5.99 0.27 -13.40
N THR A 88 -5.02 -0.63 -13.22
CA THR A 88 -4.75 -1.27 -11.93
C THR A 88 -4.24 -0.27 -10.90
N ASP A 89 -3.33 0.65 -11.29
CA ASP A 89 -2.83 1.73 -10.42
C ASP A 89 -3.97 2.68 -10.00
N VAL A 90 -4.84 3.03 -10.95
CA VAL A 90 -6.05 3.82 -10.65
C VAL A 90 -6.93 3.13 -9.62
N ALA A 91 -7.26 1.84 -9.82
CA ALA A 91 -8.10 1.09 -8.89
C ALA A 91 -7.47 1.04 -7.48
N GLN A 92 -6.16 0.81 -7.39
CA GLN A 92 -5.43 0.81 -6.13
C GLN A 92 -5.47 2.17 -5.44
N ARG A 93 -5.28 3.28 -6.16
CA ARG A 93 -5.30 4.62 -5.56
C ARG A 93 -6.71 5.03 -5.12
N PHE A 94 -7.72 4.68 -5.90
CA PHE A 94 -9.11 4.94 -5.53
C PHE A 94 -9.58 4.11 -4.34
N SER A 95 -8.90 3.01 -3.99
CA SER A 95 -9.19 2.24 -2.77
C SER A 95 -9.15 3.11 -1.50
N LEU A 96 -8.47 4.26 -1.52
CA LEU A 96 -8.46 5.25 -0.45
C LEU A 96 -9.86 5.74 -0.03
N PHE A 97 -10.87 5.66 -0.91
CA PHE A 97 -12.26 5.97 -0.55
C PHE A 97 -12.76 5.13 0.62
N ILE A 98 -12.40 3.83 0.63
CA ILE A 98 -12.89 2.88 1.63
C ILE A 98 -12.40 3.24 3.04
N PRO A 99 -11.08 3.38 3.30
CA PRO A 99 -10.60 3.75 4.63
C PRO A 99 -10.97 5.17 5.06
N ILE A 100 -11.19 6.11 4.12
CA ILE A 100 -11.69 7.45 4.47
C ILE A 100 -13.14 7.37 4.93
N ILE A 101 -14.02 6.66 4.23
CA ILE A 101 -15.40 6.43 4.67
C ILE A 101 -15.39 5.73 6.02
N ALA A 102 -14.56 4.71 6.20
CA ALA A 102 -14.40 4.01 7.46
C ALA A 102 -13.88 4.92 8.58
N ALA A 103 -13.04 5.92 8.28
CA ALA A 103 -12.56 6.90 9.26
C ALA A 103 -13.72 7.63 9.94
N PHE A 104 -14.71 8.06 9.19
CA PHE A 104 -15.88 8.76 9.71
C PHE A 104 -16.91 7.79 10.30
N LEU A 105 -17.24 6.68 9.60
CA LEU A 105 -18.33 5.78 10.00
C LEU A 105 -17.93 4.77 11.07
N LEU A 106 -16.72 4.18 10.98
CA LEU A 106 -16.27 3.10 11.88
C LEU A 106 -15.34 3.60 12.98
N PHE A 107 -14.57 4.65 12.71
CA PHE A 107 -13.58 5.13 13.65
C PHE A 107 -14.02 6.38 14.41
N GLY A 108 -15.20 6.94 14.07
CA GLY A 108 -15.81 8.08 14.78
C GLY A 108 -15.00 9.37 14.64
N GLU A 109 -14.30 9.55 13.51
CA GLU A 109 -13.54 10.75 13.27
C GLU A 109 -14.47 11.93 13.03
N ALA A 110 -14.25 13.06 13.71
CA ALA A 110 -15.02 14.28 13.47
C ALA A 110 -14.71 14.87 12.10
N SER A 111 -15.75 15.13 11.31
CA SER A 111 -15.63 15.82 10.04
C SER A 111 -15.57 17.32 10.27
N THR A 112 -14.54 17.98 9.72
CA THR A 112 -14.47 19.44 9.67
C THR A 112 -14.46 19.88 8.20
N PRO A 113 -15.02 21.05 7.84
CA PRO A 113 -15.00 21.52 6.45
C PRO A 113 -13.61 21.55 5.85
N VAL A 114 -12.62 22.01 6.61
CA VAL A 114 -11.21 22.06 6.17
C VAL A 114 -10.67 20.68 5.85
N LYS A 115 -10.98 19.65 6.68
CA LYS A 115 -10.55 18.28 6.43
C LYS A 115 -11.20 17.70 5.16
N ILE A 116 -12.49 17.97 4.95
CA ILE A 116 -13.21 17.53 3.74
C ILE A 116 -12.58 18.17 2.50
N ILE A 117 -12.27 19.47 2.53
CA ILE A 117 -11.57 20.17 1.44
C ILE A 117 -10.21 19.51 1.17
N GLY A 118 -9.43 19.23 2.23
CA GLY A 118 -8.15 18.54 2.10
C GLY A 118 -8.26 17.16 1.44
N ILE A 119 -9.28 16.38 1.80
CA ILE A 119 -9.56 15.07 1.19
C ILE A 119 -9.96 15.22 -0.29
N ILE A 120 -10.80 16.19 -0.62
CA ILE A 120 -11.18 16.48 -2.02
C ILE A 120 -9.94 16.85 -2.84
N LEU A 121 -9.08 17.71 -2.32
CA LEU A 121 -7.81 18.07 -2.97
C LEU A 121 -6.92 16.84 -3.15
N ALA A 122 -6.89 15.93 -2.17
CA ALA A 122 -6.17 14.66 -2.27
C ALA A 122 -6.65 13.81 -3.47
N PHE A 123 -7.95 13.69 -3.66
CA PHE A 123 -8.51 12.96 -4.80
C PHE A 123 -8.24 13.67 -6.14
N ILE A 124 -8.33 14.99 -6.19
CA ILE A 124 -7.95 15.77 -7.38
C ILE A 124 -6.46 15.52 -7.72
N ALA A 125 -5.59 15.56 -6.72
CA ALA A 125 -4.17 15.26 -6.90
C ALA A 125 -3.92 13.84 -7.46
N ILE A 126 -4.63 12.84 -6.93
CA ILE A 126 -4.59 11.45 -7.43
C ILE A 126 -5.00 11.41 -8.91
N LEU A 127 -6.14 12.01 -9.26
CA LEU A 127 -6.64 12.05 -10.64
C LEU A 127 -5.65 12.70 -11.60
N CYS A 128 -5.07 13.84 -11.21
CA CYS A 128 -4.06 14.54 -12.00
C CYS A 128 -2.73 13.76 -12.11
N SER A 129 -2.43 12.89 -11.16
CA SER A 129 -1.19 12.10 -11.14
C SER A 129 -1.26 10.86 -12.03
N ILE A 130 -2.44 10.46 -12.50
CA ILE A 130 -2.61 9.30 -13.38
C ILE A 130 -1.98 9.62 -14.76
N PRO A 131 -1.16 8.71 -15.32
CA PRO A 131 -0.60 8.89 -16.64
C PRO A 131 -1.66 8.64 -17.72
N TRP A 132 -2.43 9.69 -18.07
CA TRP A 132 -3.45 9.66 -19.11
C TRP A 132 -2.89 9.57 -20.53
N GLN A 133 -1.56 9.62 -20.70
CA GLN A 133 -0.95 9.55 -22.01
C GLN A 133 -1.19 8.19 -22.64
N LYS A 134 -1.80 8.18 -23.82
CA LYS A 134 -1.82 7.03 -24.73
C LYS A 134 -0.35 6.60 -24.90
N SER A 135 -0.03 5.38 -24.50
CA SER A 135 1.26 4.76 -24.84
C SER A 135 1.43 4.80 -26.36
N ARG A 136 2.20 5.78 -26.87
CA ARG A 136 2.66 5.85 -28.26
C ARG A 136 3.81 4.87 -28.49
N GLY A 137 3.73 3.68 -27.98
CA GLY A 137 4.73 2.64 -28.12
C GLY A 137 4.02 1.31 -28.31
N ARG A 138 3.85 0.91 -29.58
CA ARG A 138 3.80 -0.46 -30.09
C ARG A 138 3.54 -1.54 -29.02
N VAL A 139 2.35 -1.54 -28.48
CA VAL A 139 1.72 -2.76 -28.05
C VAL A 139 0.57 -2.96 -29.02
N ASN A 140 0.66 -4.00 -29.82
CA ASN A 140 -0.49 -4.57 -30.52
C ASN A 140 -1.51 -5.00 -29.46
N SER A 141 -2.18 -4.04 -28.85
CA SER A 141 -3.31 -4.25 -27.94
C SER A 141 -4.61 -3.88 -28.63
N SER A 142 -4.80 -4.46 -29.81
CA SER A 142 -6.12 -4.77 -30.34
C SER A 142 -6.64 -6.09 -29.79
N LYS A 143 -6.20 -6.49 -28.61
CA LYS A 143 -6.94 -7.44 -27.80
C LYS A 143 -7.85 -6.61 -26.92
N GLU A 144 -9.15 -6.63 -27.24
CA GLU A 144 -10.27 -6.27 -26.40
C GLU A 144 -9.91 -6.54 -24.94
N ALA A 145 -10.11 -5.55 -24.06
CA ALA A 145 -9.98 -5.78 -22.63
C ALA A 145 -10.75 -7.05 -22.34
N GLU A 146 -10.05 -8.11 -21.91
CA GLU A 146 -10.63 -9.45 -21.80
C GLU A 146 -11.93 -9.34 -21.01
N LYS A 147 -13.04 -9.84 -21.58
CA LYS A 147 -14.36 -9.83 -20.92
C LYS A 147 -14.17 -10.29 -19.47
N GLY A 148 -14.45 -9.43 -18.48
CA GLY A 148 -14.22 -9.73 -17.06
C GLY A 148 -12.95 -9.12 -16.42
N SER A 149 -12.13 -8.35 -17.16
CA SER A 149 -10.95 -7.69 -16.57
C SER A 149 -11.30 -6.69 -15.46
N TRP A 150 -12.52 -6.12 -15.48
CA TRP A 150 -13.03 -5.20 -14.47
C TRP A 150 -13.16 -5.84 -13.07
N VAL A 151 -13.38 -7.17 -13.00
CA VAL A 151 -13.47 -7.90 -11.72
C VAL A 151 -12.15 -7.81 -10.96
N TYR A 152 -11.01 -7.94 -11.65
CA TYR A 152 -9.69 -7.80 -11.02
C TYR A 152 -9.46 -6.39 -10.51
N LEU A 153 -9.92 -5.36 -11.24
CA LEU A 153 -9.85 -3.96 -10.80
C LEU A 153 -10.71 -3.74 -9.54
N LEU A 154 -11.90 -4.32 -9.49
CA LEU A 154 -12.79 -4.25 -8.33
C LEU A 154 -12.16 -4.95 -7.11
N ILE A 155 -11.57 -6.13 -7.29
CA ILE A 155 -10.91 -6.84 -6.20
C ILE A 155 -9.69 -6.05 -5.70
N VAL A 156 -8.91 -5.41 -6.58
CA VAL A 156 -7.81 -4.52 -6.20
C VAL A 156 -8.33 -3.34 -5.39
N PHE A 157 -9.37 -2.66 -5.87
CA PHE A 157 -9.99 -1.53 -5.19
C PHE A 157 -10.50 -1.92 -3.78
N LEU A 158 -11.31 -2.96 -3.68
CA LEU A 158 -11.86 -3.41 -2.40
C LEU A 158 -10.77 -3.95 -1.47
N GLY A 159 -9.86 -4.77 -2.01
CA GLY A 159 -8.85 -5.45 -1.21
C GLY A 159 -7.87 -4.49 -0.54
N PHE A 160 -7.33 -3.50 -1.26
CA PHE A 160 -6.45 -2.49 -0.65
C PHE A 160 -7.20 -1.64 0.37
N GLY A 161 -8.44 -1.22 0.07
CA GLY A 161 -9.25 -0.46 1.01
C GLY A 161 -9.56 -1.23 2.29
N VAL A 162 -9.89 -2.52 2.18
CA VAL A 162 -10.13 -3.39 3.34
C VAL A 162 -8.85 -3.60 4.15
N ILE A 163 -7.70 -3.80 3.50
CA ILE A 163 -6.41 -3.90 4.21
C ILE A 163 -6.15 -2.67 5.06
N ASP A 164 -6.33 -1.47 4.52
CA ASP A 164 -6.11 -0.22 5.25
C ASP A 164 -7.02 -0.10 6.48
N VAL A 165 -8.30 -0.47 6.34
CA VAL A 165 -9.27 -0.48 7.46
C VAL A 165 -8.86 -1.50 8.52
N LEU A 166 -8.50 -2.73 8.13
CA LEU A 166 -8.08 -3.78 9.07
C LEU A 166 -6.78 -3.41 9.79
N LEU A 167 -5.81 -2.82 9.10
CA LEU A 167 -4.57 -2.34 9.71
C LEU A 167 -4.85 -1.25 10.76
N LYS A 168 -5.77 -0.33 10.48
CA LYS A 168 -6.20 0.66 11.49
C LYS A 168 -6.89 0.00 12.67
N GLN A 169 -7.75 -1.01 12.46
CA GLN A 169 -8.40 -1.74 13.56
C GLN A 169 -7.40 -2.38 14.51
N ILE A 170 -6.31 -2.95 14.01
CA ILE A 170 -5.25 -3.54 14.83
C ILE A 170 -4.67 -2.51 15.81
N THR A 171 -4.54 -1.25 15.40
CA THR A 171 -3.99 -0.21 16.29
C THR A 171 -4.91 0.21 17.42
N LYS A 172 -6.21 -0.13 17.36
CA LYS A 172 -7.20 0.14 18.40
C LYS A 172 -7.24 -0.93 19.50
N VAL A 173 -6.65 -2.09 19.27
CA VAL A 173 -6.64 -3.19 20.26
C VAL A 173 -5.67 -2.85 21.37
N ASN A 174 -6.18 -2.73 22.62
CA ASN A 174 -5.35 -2.35 23.75
C ASN A 174 -4.69 -3.56 24.45
N ASN A 175 -5.31 -4.74 24.38
CA ASN A 175 -4.86 -5.93 25.13
C ASN A 175 -3.66 -6.64 24.50
N VAL A 176 -3.41 -6.42 23.21
CA VAL A 176 -2.30 -7.03 22.47
C VAL A 176 -1.53 -5.95 21.71
N PRO A 177 -0.21 -5.86 21.87
CA PRO A 177 0.60 -4.94 21.08
C PRO A 177 0.40 -5.19 19.57
N PHE A 178 0.25 -4.12 18.79
CA PHE A 178 0.12 -4.25 17.33
C PHE A 178 1.32 -4.96 16.68
N THR A 179 2.49 -4.95 17.33
CA THR A 179 3.68 -5.68 16.88
C THR A 179 3.50 -7.20 16.96
N THR A 180 2.77 -7.69 17.98
CA THR A 180 2.36 -9.11 18.05
C THR A 180 1.37 -9.44 16.93
N ALA A 181 0.41 -8.56 16.66
CA ALA A 181 -0.55 -8.75 15.58
C ALA A 181 0.14 -8.87 14.21
N ILE A 182 1.05 -7.93 13.87
CA ILE A 182 1.77 -8.01 12.58
C ILE A 182 2.69 -9.22 12.49
N PHE A 183 3.26 -9.69 13.60
CA PHE A 183 4.05 -10.91 13.62
C PHE A 183 3.22 -12.13 13.20
N VAL A 184 2.03 -12.29 13.77
CA VAL A 184 1.11 -13.37 13.41
C VAL A 184 0.65 -13.25 11.95
N ILE A 185 0.32 -12.03 11.51
CA ILE A 185 -0.06 -11.77 10.12
C ILE A 185 1.05 -12.16 9.14
N PHE A 186 2.32 -11.80 9.44
CA PHE A 186 3.44 -12.15 8.58
C PHE A 186 3.69 -13.67 8.56
N ILE A 187 3.52 -14.37 9.68
CA ILE A 187 3.61 -15.84 9.71
C ILE A 187 2.55 -16.46 8.80
N LEU A 188 1.30 -16.02 8.90
CA LEU A 188 0.21 -16.53 8.05
C LEU A 188 0.45 -16.20 6.58
N ALA A 189 0.85 -14.97 6.27
CA ALA A 189 1.16 -14.54 4.91
C ALA A 189 2.34 -15.32 4.32
N PHE A 190 3.39 -15.57 5.13
CA PHE A 190 4.52 -16.39 4.72
C PHE A 190 4.09 -17.83 4.46
N ALA A 191 3.37 -18.46 5.38
CA ALA A 191 2.92 -19.84 5.23
C ALA A 191 2.10 -20.02 3.94
N LEU A 192 1.12 -19.15 3.70
CA LEU A 192 0.27 -19.22 2.51
C LEU A 192 1.06 -18.98 1.21
N SER A 193 1.92 -17.94 1.17
CA SER A 193 2.72 -17.66 -0.01
C SER A 193 3.79 -18.74 -0.25
N PHE A 194 4.34 -19.33 0.82
CA PHE A 194 5.32 -20.41 0.72
C PHE A 194 4.71 -21.73 0.21
N ILE A 195 3.50 -22.08 0.67
CA ILE A 195 2.73 -23.20 0.12
C ILE A 195 2.49 -22.97 -1.38
N GLY A 196 2.07 -21.77 -1.77
CA GLY A 196 1.89 -21.41 -3.17
C GLY A 196 3.19 -21.46 -3.98
N LEU A 197 4.32 -21.08 -3.40
CA LEU A 197 5.65 -21.18 -4.02
C LEU A 197 6.02 -22.64 -4.28
N ILE A 198 5.88 -23.51 -3.27
CA ILE A 198 6.14 -24.96 -3.41
C ILE A 198 5.27 -25.54 -4.53
N TYR A 199 3.98 -25.22 -4.56
CA TYR A 199 3.07 -25.66 -5.60
C TYR A 199 3.52 -25.23 -7.01
N GLN A 200 3.93 -23.97 -7.17
CA GLN A 200 4.37 -23.46 -8.48
C GLN A 200 5.69 -24.09 -8.94
N VAL A 201 6.62 -24.32 -8.01
CA VAL A 201 7.89 -25.00 -8.31
C VAL A 201 7.65 -26.49 -8.63
N ALA A 202 6.85 -27.19 -7.82
CA ALA A 202 6.52 -28.60 -8.03
C ALA A 202 5.79 -28.84 -9.37
N THR A 203 4.91 -27.94 -9.77
CA THR A 203 4.20 -28.01 -11.06
C THR A 203 5.02 -27.47 -12.23
N LYS A 204 6.31 -27.14 -12.03
CA LYS A 204 7.23 -26.59 -13.05
C LYS A 204 6.72 -25.29 -13.71
N LYS A 205 5.77 -24.59 -13.08
CA LYS A 205 5.28 -23.27 -13.55
C LYS A 205 6.27 -22.16 -13.24
N MET A 206 7.18 -22.40 -12.29
CA MET A 206 8.20 -21.45 -11.84
C MET A 206 9.52 -22.19 -11.59
N ARG A 207 10.65 -21.54 -11.88
CA ARG A 207 11.98 -22.01 -11.50
C ARG A 207 12.41 -21.32 -10.20
N PHE A 208 12.81 -22.11 -9.22
CA PHE A 208 13.37 -21.58 -7.98
C PHE A 208 14.75 -20.95 -8.24
N SER A 209 15.01 -19.80 -7.66
CA SER A 209 16.28 -19.08 -7.80
C SER A 209 16.73 -18.50 -6.47
N TRP A 210 17.90 -18.90 -5.99
CA TRP A 210 18.49 -18.43 -4.73
C TRP A 210 18.67 -16.90 -4.61
N PRO A 211 19.10 -16.17 -5.66
CA PRO A 211 19.21 -14.71 -5.59
C PRO A 211 17.91 -14.01 -5.25
N HIS A 212 16.76 -14.60 -5.57
CA HIS A 212 15.45 -14.03 -5.25
C HIS A 212 15.16 -13.98 -3.74
N ILE A 213 15.84 -14.81 -2.94
CA ILE A 213 15.76 -14.77 -1.47
C ILE A 213 16.36 -13.45 -0.96
N LEU A 214 17.58 -13.12 -1.40
CA LEU A 214 18.26 -11.89 -0.98
C LEU A 214 17.47 -10.65 -1.37
N ILE A 215 16.94 -10.63 -2.59
CA ILE A 215 16.10 -9.53 -3.07
C ILE A 215 14.82 -9.45 -2.25
N GLY A 216 14.19 -10.59 -1.95
CA GLY A 216 13.03 -10.68 -1.08
C GLY A 216 13.32 -10.18 0.34
N TRP A 217 14.50 -10.46 0.88
CA TRP A 217 14.90 -9.99 2.20
C TRP A 217 15.11 -8.47 2.23
N VAL A 218 15.78 -7.91 1.22
CA VAL A 218 15.92 -6.44 1.11
C VAL A 218 14.55 -5.79 0.95
N LEU A 219 13.67 -6.36 0.11
CA LEU A 219 12.29 -5.91 -0.02
C LEU A 219 11.55 -5.99 1.32
N GLY A 220 11.76 -7.07 2.08
CA GLY A 220 11.16 -7.31 3.39
C GLY A 220 11.57 -6.29 4.44
N LEU A 221 12.81 -5.85 4.43
CA LEU A 221 13.30 -4.81 5.33
C LEU A 221 12.47 -3.51 5.17
N PHE A 222 12.32 -3.05 3.94
CA PHE A 222 11.58 -1.81 3.67
C PHE A 222 10.07 -1.98 3.79
N ASN A 223 9.53 -3.13 3.40
CA ASN A 223 8.10 -3.41 3.56
C ASN A 223 7.70 -3.53 5.04
N PHE A 224 8.52 -4.19 5.86
CA PHE A 224 8.36 -4.20 7.32
C PHE A 224 8.38 -2.77 7.89
N GLY A 225 9.37 -1.96 7.51
CA GLY A 225 9.45 -0.56 7.92
C GLY A 225 8.20 0.23 7.51
N ASN A 226 7.72 0.04 6.28
CA ASN A 226 6.50 0.68 5.80
C ASN A 226 5.29 0.35 6.69
N ILE A 227 5.00 -0.92 6.91
CA ILE A 227 3.85 -1.36 7.72
C ILE A 227 4.01 -0.93 9.18
N LEU A 228 5.21 -1.08 9.75
CA LEU A 228 5.50 -0.69 11.13
C LEU A 228 5.27 0.81 11.35
N PHE A 229 5.84 1.67 10.49
CA PHE A 229 5.68 3.11 10.62
C PHE A 229 4.27 3.56 10.31
N TYR A 230 3.57 2.90 9.38
CA TYR A 230 2.16 3.15 9.11
C TYR A 230 1.28 2.89 10.35
N LEU A 231 1.48 1.77 11.04
CA LEU A 231 0.76 1.45 12.26
C LEU A 231 1.12 2.40 13.41
N LYS A 232 2.40 2.78 13.54
CA LYS A 232 2.83 3.81 14.50
C LYS A 232 2.19 5.17 14.19
N ALA A 233 2.05 5.56 12.93
CA ALA A 233 1.36 6.78 12.53
C ALA A 233 -0.12 6.74 12.93
N HIS A 234 -0.81 5.63 12.69
CA HIS A 234 -2.20 5.45 13.10
C HIS A 234 -2.39 5.43 14.61
N LYS A 235 -1.40 4.95 15.38
CA LYS A 235 -1.42 5.02 16.83
C LYS A 235 -1.17 6.43 17.33
N ALA A 236 -0.22 7.15 16.74
CA ALA A 236 0.10 8.53 17.10
C ALA A 236 -1.02 9.51 16.74
N LEU A 237 -1.76 9.26 15.66
CA LEU A 237 -2.89 10.07 15.18
C LEU A 237 -4.20 9.28 15.32
N ALA A 238 -4.44 8.73 16.51
CA ALA A 238 -5.56 7.80 16.77
C ALA A 238 -6.92 8.40 16.39
N ASN A 239 -7.12 9.69 16.65
CA ASN A 239 -8.38 10.43 16.42
C ASN A 239 -8.50 11.01 15.00
N ASN A 240 -7.44 10.92 14.18
CA ASN A 240 -7.40 11.48 12.82
C ASN A 240 -6.93 10.44 11.79
N PRO A 241 -7.58 9.27 11.67
CA PRO A 241 -7.16 8.23 10.74
C PRO A 241 -7.22 8.66 9.28
N SER A 242 -8.19 9.50 8.88
CA SER A 242 -8.28 10.02 7.51
C SER A 242 -7.04 10.81 7.09
N SER A 243 -6.43 11.54 8.03
CA SER A 243 -5.19 12.28 7.79
C SER A 243 -4.03 11.34 7.48
N VAL A 244 -3.92 10.20 8.20
CA VAL A 244 -2.89 9.19 7.94
C VAL A 244 -3.11 8.54 6.56
N PHE A 245 -4.33 8.08 6.28
CA PHE A 245 -4.69 7.45 5.00
C PHE A 245 -4.38 8.37 3.80
N SER A 246 -4.86 9.61 3.87
CA SER A 246 -4.68 10.59 2.78
C SER A 246 -3.21 10.92 2.58
N SER A 247 -2.48 11.21 3.66
CA SER A 247 -1.07 11.61 3.57
C SER A 247 -0.15 10.51 3.10
N MET A 248 -0.42 9.26 3.49
CA MET A 248 0.31 8.10 2.98
C MET A 248 0.14 7.98 1.46
N ASN A 249 -1.10 8.01 0.97
CA ASN A 249 -1.37 7.88 -0.46
C ASN A 249 -0.79 9.04 -1.26
N ILE A 250 -1.01 10.28 -0.82
CA ILE A 250 -0.49 11.48 -1.50
C ILE A 250 1.04 11.52 -1.42
N GLY A 251 1.60 11.26 -0.24
CA GLY A 251 3.05 11.29 -0.02
C GLY A 251 3.80 10.29 -0.91
N VAL A 252 3.26 9.07 -1.06
CA VAL A 252 3.82 8.07 -1.98
C VAL A 252 3.77 8.56 -3.44
N ILE A 253 2.71 9.27 -3.84
CA ILE A 253 2.62 9.85 -5.18
C ILE A 253 3.69 10.93 -5.37
N VAL A 254 3.81 11.87 -4.42
CA VAL A 254 4.76 13.00 -4.49
C VAL A 254 6.19 12.48 -4.52
N VAL A 255 6.58 11.69 -3.52
CA VAL A 255 7.95 11.18 -3.41
C VAL A 255 8.26 10.20 -4.55
N GLY A 256 7.30 9.36 -4.94
CA GLY A 256 7.42 8.45 -6.07
C GLY A 256 7.63 9.17 -7.40
N ALA A 257 6.90 10.27 -7.64
CA ALA A 257 7.08 11.11 -8.83
C ALA A 257 8.45 11.81 -8.85
N LEU A 258 8.91 12.33 -7.69
CA LEU A 258 10.25 12.93 -7.58
C LEU A 258 11.34 11.91 -7.89
N ILE A 259 11.26 10.71 -7.32
CA ILE A 259 12.20 9.61 -7.61
C ILE A 259 12.10 9.17 -9.07
N GLY A 260 10.89 9.11 -9.64
CA GLY A 260 10.66 8.83 -11.05
C GLY A 260 11.40 9.81 -11.96
N MET A 261 11.34 11.11 -11.65
CA MET A 261 12.06 12.14 -12.40
C MET A 261 13.59 12.03 -12.24
N ILE A 262 14.07 11.87 -11.00
CA ILE A 262 15.51 11.95 -10.70
C ILE A 262 16.22 10.66 -11.15
N ILE A 263 15.71 9.49 -10.74
CA ILE A 263 16.38 8.19 -10.98
C ILE A 263 16.05 7.64 -12.36
N PHE A 264 14.76 7.67 -12.74
CA PHE A 264 14.30 7.06 -13.99
C PHE A 264 14.21 8.05 -15.15
N LYS A 265 14.50 9.34 -14.91
CA LYS A 265 14.43 10.44 -15.91
C LYS A 265 13.07 10.49 -16.61
N GLU A 266 12.00 10.20 -15.88
CA GLU A 266 10.64 10.23 -16.39
C GLU A 266 10.19 11.66 -16.64
N LYS A 267 9.60 11.92 -17.82
CA LYS A 267 9.04 13.22 -18.16
C LYS A 267 7.61 13.32 -17.59
N LEU A 268 7.39 14.20 -16.64
CA LEU A 268 6.07 14.48 -16.15
C LEU A 268 5.29 15.35 -17.14
N SER A 269 4.03 14.98 -17.38
CA SER A 269 3.11 15.84 -18.11
C SER A 269 2.77 17.09 -17.30
N THR A 270 2.26 18.13 -17.96
CA THR A 270 1.80 19.36 -17.27
C THR A 270 0.73 19.03 -16.21
N LEU A 271 -0.18 18.10 -16.54
CA LEU A 271 -1.22 17.64 -15.61
C LEU A 271 -0.62 16.98 -14.36
N ASN A 272 0.41 16.14 -14.53
CA ASN A 272 1.10 15.49 -13.40
C ASN A 272 1.83 16.53 -12.51
N LYS A 273 2.41 17.57 -13.09
CA LYS A 273 3.03 18.68 -12.32
C LYS A 273 2.00 19.44 -11.50
N ILE A 274 0.84 19.75 -12.09
CA ILE A 274 -0.29 20.37 -11.37
C ILE A 274 -0.75 19.44 -10.25
N GLY A 275 -0.91 18.13 -10.53
CA GLY A 275 -1.28 17.12 -9.53
C GLY A 275 -0.31 17.09 -8.35
N LEU A 276 1.00 17.24 -8.61
CA LEU A 276 2.01 17.30 -7.56
C LEU A 276 1.84 18.54 -6.65
N LEU A 277 1.58 19.69 -7.23
CA LEU A 277 1.33 20.92 -6.47
C LEU A 277 0.06 20.80 -5.62
N VAL A 278 -1.03 20.28 -6.21
CA VAL A 278 -2.29 20.04 -5.49
C VAL A 278 -2.09 19.01 -4.37
N ALA A 279 -1.25 17.99 -4.57
CA ALA A 279 -0.90 17.00 -3.56
C ALA A 279 -0.22 17.63 -2.34
N VAL A 280 0.75 18.53 -2.56
CA VAL A 280 1.42 19.26 -1.47
C VAL A 280 0.43 20.16 -0.74
N LEU A 281 -0.42 20.88 -1.46
CA LEU A 281 -1.47 21.72 -0.87
C LEU A 281 -2.45 20.87 -0.03
N ALA A 282 -2.86 19.70 -0.51
CA ALA A 282 -3.74 18.81 0.23
C ALA A 282 -3.13 18.37 1.57
N ILE A 283 -1.83 18.03 1.59
CA ILE A 283 -1.12 17.69 2.83
C ILE A 283 -1.12 18.87 3.79
N VAL A 284 -0.82 20.09 3.32
CA VAL A 284 -0.80 21.29 4.15
C VAL A 284 -2.18 21.56 4.75
N VAL A 285 -3.25 21.47 3.95
CA VAL A 285 -4.64 21.68 4.41
C VAL A 285 -5.06 20.66 5.46
N ILE A 286 -4.68 19.38 5.26
CA ILE A 286 -5.06 18.30 6.19
C ILE A 286 -4.35 18.42 7.55
N TYR A 287 -3.08 18.86 7.56
CA TYR A 287 -2.27 18.86 8.79
C TYR A 287 -2.21 20.21 9.51
N PHE A 288 -2.41 21.31 8.79
CA PHE A 288 -2.35 22.65 9.36
C PHE A 288 -3.69 23.39 9.19
N PRO A 289 -4.80 22.84 9.70
CA PRO A 289 -6.11 23.48 9.58
C PRO A 289 -6.13 24.88 10.23
N GLN A 290 -5.25 25.12 11.21
CA GLN A 290 -5.16 26.40 11.93
C GLN A 290 -4.47 27.51 11.12
N THR A 291 -3.59 27.17 10.17
CA THR A 291 -2.93 28.16 9.29
C THR A 291 -3.89 28.73 8.23
N LEU A 292 -5.01 28.06 8.01
CA LEU A 292 -6.09 28.47 7.13
C LEU A 292 -7.23 29.17 7.90
N GLY A 293 -6.94 29.72 9.07
CA GLY A 293 -7.90 30.41 9.94
C GLY A 293 -8.65 31.62 9.31
N PHE A 294 -8.43 31.89 8.02
CA PHE A 294 -9.25 32.77 7.20
C PHE A 294 -10.55 32.14 6.68
N LEU A 295 -10.72 30.83 6.84
CA LEU A 295 -11.94 30.09 6.49
C LEU A 295 -12.75 29.78 7.75
N HIS A 296 -13.06 30.76 8.57
CA HIS A 296 -14.20 30.70 9.47
C HIS A 296 -15.48 30.77 8.62
N LEU A 297 -15.89 29.61 8.09
CA LEU A 297 -17.22 29.35 7.56
C LEU A 297 -17.94 28.40 8.49
#